data_4711b47212ecb3ae32a2209aca5f1d0b
#
_entry.id   4711b47212ecb3ae32a2209aca5f1d0b
#
_cell.length_a   1.000
_cell.length_b   1.000
_cell.length_c   1.000
_cell.angle_alpha   90.00
_cell.angle_beta   90.00
_cell.angle_gamma   90.00
#
_symmetry.space_group_name_H-M   'P 1'
#
loop_
_entity.id
_entity.type
_entity.pdbx_description
1 polymer ?
#
loop_
_entity_poly.entity_id
_entity_poly.type
_entity_poly.pdbx_seq_one_letter_code
_entity_poly.pdbx_strand_id
1 'polypeptide(L)'
;MTLTSTIQLVCPAPLDASDGVQLGHGSGGKMSAALLRDRFLPALGNHVLAELGDGAVVGVGRSEIVVSTDTFVVSPLEFPGGNIGSLAVHGSVNDVSMMGARPLYLTAGFILEEGLSLAVLDRILRSMADASTVAGVPVVAGDTKVVERGKADGLYINTTCIGEAHPQFRPNPARARVGDAVISSGPIGRHGMAIMAAREGLAFETTITSDSASLAGLVDDLRTAQLDVHVMRDPTRGGVASALNEIAAASRVGVEIHEEILPVPEDVRAACEVLGLDPLYVANEGILIAFVSETDADRALRVMHHHPLGAGAVEIGRVVARHPGVVALRTSLGGTRIVDLLPGDQLPRIC
;
A
#
# COMPACT_ATOMS: atom_id res chain seq x y z
N MET A 1 -3.68 41.98 19.75
CA MET A 1 -4.56 41.24 18.84
C MET A 1 -3.76 40.87 17.60
N THR A 2 -3.14 39.73 17.62
CA THR A 2 -2.34 39.18 16.50
C THR A 2 -3.20 38.18 15.76
N LEU A 3 -3.66 38.57 14.57
CA LEU A 3 -4.37 37.69 13.63
C LEU A 3 -3.36 36.71 13.01
N THR A 4 -3.32 35.47 13.49
CA THR A 4 -2.71 34.37 12.80
C THR A 4 -3.64 33.90 11.69
N SER A 5 -3.46 34.42 10.48
CA SER A 5 -4.11 33.91 9.29
C SER A 5 -3.47 32.57 8.94
N THR A 6 -4.23 31.49 9.16
CA THR A 6 -3.89 30.15 8.64
C THR A 6 -4.05 30.20 7.13
N ILE A 7 -2.93 30.21 6.38
CA ILE A 7 -2.97 30.06 4.93
C ILE A 7 -3.27 28.59 4.65
N GLN A 8 -4.52 28.31 4.30
CA GLN A 8 -4.86 27.04 3.64
C GLN A 8 -4.36 27.10 2.20
N LEU A 9 -3.21 26.49 1.94
CA LEU A 9 -2.74 26.22 0.59
C LEU A 9 -3.57 25.05 0.01
N VAL A 10 -4.77 25.33 -0.43
CA VAL A 10 -5.56 24.42 -1.27
C VAL A 10 -5.18 24.74 -2.72
N CYS A 11 -4.43 23.86 -3.36
CA CYS A 11 -4.28 23.93 -4.81
C CYS A 11 -5.61 23.45 -5.43
N PRO A 12 -6.40 24.33 -6.08
CA PRO A 12 -7.63 23.89 -6.73
C PRO A 12 -7.28 23.27 -8.08
N ALA A 13 -7.01 21.96 -8.11
CA ALA A 13 -7.20 21.23 -9.35
C ALA A 13 -8.72 21.21 -9.61
N PRO A 14 -9.22 21.62 -10.80
CA PRO A 14 -10.62 21.44 -11.11
C PRO A 14 -10.89 19.94 -11.12
N LEU A 15 -11.59 19.45 -10.08
CA LEU A 15 -12.24 18.16 -10.12
C LEU A 15 -13.35 18.33 -11.17
N ASP A 16 -13.16 17.72 -12.33
CA ASP A 16 -14.15 17.74 -13.38
C ASP A 16 -15.49 17.27 -12.80
N ALA A 17 -16.53 18.08 -12.96
CA ALA A 17 -17.88 17.80 -12.50
C ALA A 17 -18.54 16.75 -13.41
N SER A 18 -17.87 15.63 -13.63
CA SER A 18 -18.42 14.48 -14.34
C SER A 18 -19.36 13.72 -13.41
N ASP A 19 -20.60 13.46 -13.88
CA ASP A 19 -21.58 12.66 -13.15
C ASP A 19 -21.22 11.16 -13.11
N GLY A 20 -20.12 10.75 -13.79
CA GLY A 20 -19.67 9.36 -13.91
C GLY A 20 -18.41 9.04 -13.12
N VAL A 21 -18.24 7.74 -12.84
CA VAL A 21 -17.00 7.23 -12.25
C VAL A 21 -15.86 7.36 -13.27
N GLN A 22 -14.71 7.87 -12.80
CA GLN A 22 -13.49 8.04 -13.59
C GLN A 22 -12.38 7.14 -13.06
N LEU A 23 -11.34 6.86 -13.86
CA LEU A 23 -10.18 6.05 -13.43
C LEU A 23 -9.51 6.61 -12.17
N GLY A 24 -9.41 7.93 -12.05
CA GLY A 24 -8.83 8.59 -10.86
C GLY A 24 -9.55 8.29 -9.54
N HIS A 25 -10.80 7.83 -9.56
CA HIS A 25 -11.50 7.37 -8.36
C HIS A 25 -10.93 6.06 -7.78
N GLY A 26 -10.12 5.32 -8.55
CA GLY A 26 -9.44 4.11 -8.09
C GLY A 26 -7.97 4.28 -7.70
N SER A 27 -7.43 5.51 -7.74
CA SER A 27 -5.98 5.78 -7.70
C SER A 27 -5.34 5.84 -6.31
N GLY A 28 -6.12 5.83 -5.24
CA GLY A 28 -5.60 6.05 -3.87
C GLY A 28 -5.28 7.53 -3.56
N GLY A 29 -5.66 8.49 -4.46
CA GLY A 29 -5.45 9.93 -4.27
C GLY A 29 -6.71 10.67 -3.77
N LYS A 30 -6.73 12.00 -3.98
CA LYS A 30 -7.83 12.89 -3.53
C LYS A 30 -9.21 12.47 -4.06
N MET A 31 -9.31 12.00 -5.31
CA MET A 31 -10.57 11.54 -5.89
C MET A 31 -11.08 10.26 -5.22
N SER A 32 -10.20 9.31 -4.91
CA SER A 32 -10.55 8.09 -4.16
C SER A 32 -11.04 8.42 -2.77
N ALA A 33 -10.31 9.29 -2.05
CA ALA A 33 -10.68 9.74 -0.72
C ALA A 33 -12.04 10.48 -0.72
N ALA A 34 -12.30 11.31 -1.73
CA ALA A 34 -13.58 11.99 -1.89
C ALA A 34 -14.73 11.01 -2.17
N LEU A 35 -14.53 10.04 -3.08
CA LEU A 35 -15.51 9.01 -3.39
C LEU A 35 -15.89 8.20 -2.15
N LEU A 36 -14.89 7.78 -1.38
CA LEU A 36 -15.09 7.04 -0.14
C LEU A 36 -15.89 7.86 0.88
N ARG A 37 -15.45 9.09 1.16
CA ARG A 37 -16.08 9.99 2.13
C ARG A 37 -17.49 10.40 1.74
N ASP A 38 -17.71 10.73 0.45
CA ASP A 38 -18.93 11.41 0.00
C ASP A 38 -20.00 10.44 -0.53
N ARG A 39 -19.64 9.18 -0.82
CA ARG A 39 -20.54 8.15 -1.35
C ARG A 39 -20.59 6.88 -0.51
N PHE A 40 -19.44 6.24 -0.23
CA PHE A 40 -19.41 4.94 0.43
C PHE A 40 -19.73 5.05 1.94
N LEU A 41 -19.05 5.95 2.65
CA LEU A 41 -19.27 6.11 4.09
C LEU A 41 -20.70 6.54 4.44
N PRO A 42 -21.36 7.46 3.72
CA PRO A 42 -22.76 7.77 3.99
C PRO A 42 -23.72 6.60 3.77
N ALA A 43 -23.41 5.70 2.86
CA ALA A 43 -24.26 4.57 2.51
C ALA A 43 -23.99 3.32 3.37
N LEU A 44 -22.72 3.00 3.66
CA LEU A 44 -22.29 1.75 4.28
C LEU A 44 -21.59 1.95 5.63
N GLY A 45 -21.36 3.21 6.03
CA GLY A 45 -20.54 3.56 7.18
C GLY A 45 -21.06 2.99 8.49
N ASN A 46 -20.14 2.54 9.29
CA ASN A 46 -20.30 2.14 10.68
C ASN A 46 -18.99 2.48 11.43
N HIS A 47 -18.98 2.29 12.74
CA HIS A 47 -17.82 2.68 13.56
C HIS A 47 -16.52 1.94 13.18
N VAL A 48 -16.61 0.71 12.67
CA VAL A 48 -15.43 -0.06 12.23
C VAL A 48 -14.92 0.48 10.87
N LEU A 49 -15.81 0.63 9.90
CA LEU A 49 -15.44 1.12 8.57
C LEU A 49 -14.87 2.55 8.60
N ALA A 50 -15.33 3.37 9.55
CA ALA A 50 -14.87 4.75 9.72
C ALA A 50 -13.40 4.88 10.18
N GLU A 51 -12.76 3.80 10.63
CA GLU A 51 -11.33 3.81 11.01
C GLU A 51 -10.40 3.90 9.80
N LEU A 52 -10.86 3.50 8.60
CA LEU A 52 -10.11 3.57 7.33
C LEU A 52 -8.70 2.95 7.40
N GLY A 53 -8.53 1.89 8.18
CA GLY A 53 -7.29 1.10 8.23
C GLY A 53 -7.19 0.12 7.06
N ASP A 54 -6.04 -0.54 6.92
CA ASP A 54 -5.82 -1.58 5.90
C ASP A 54 -6.72 -2.80 6.11
N GLY A 55 -7.20 -3.00 7.32
CA GLY A 55 -8.17 -4.03 7.68
C GLY A 55 -9.10 -3.57 8.78
N ALA A 56 -10.15 -4.34 9.01
CA ALA A 56 -11.15 -4.13 10.04
C ALA A 56 -10.96 -5.11 11.20
N VAL A 57 -10.89 -4.60 12.44
CA VAL A 57 -10.90 -5.42 13.65
C VAL A 57 -12.33 -5.66 14.09
N VAL A 58 -12.76 -6.91 14.14
CA VAL A 58 -14.14 -7.28 14.51
C VAL A 58 -14.16 -8.35 15.60
N GLY A 59 -15.10 -8.21 16.55
CA GLY A 59 -15.28 -9.14 17.64
C GLY A 59 -16.01 -10.42 17.19
N VAL A 60 -15.45 -11.58 17.54
CA VAL A 60 -16.08 -12.89 17.32
C VAL A 60 -16.11 -13.64 18.66
N GLY A 61 -17.23 -13.56 19.35
CA GLY A 61 -17.34 -14.13 20.70
C GLY A 61 -16.42 -13.41 21.70
N ARG A 62 -15.40 -14.12 22.20
CA ARG A 62 -14.38 -13.55 23.11
C ARG A 62 -13.07 -13.19 22.42
N SER A 63 -12.97 -13.44 21.14
CA SER A 63 -11.80 -13.18 20.31
C SER A 63 -12.04 -12.00 19.38
N GLU A 64 -10.97 -11.46 18.82
CA GLU A 64 -11.02 -10.48 17.76
C GLU A 64 -10.30 -11.03 16.54
N ILE A 65 -10.86 -10.80 15.39
CA ILE A 65 -10.25 -11.11 14.09
C ILE A 65 -10.01 -9.81 13.31
N VAL A 66 -9.06 -9.87 12.40
CA VAL A 66 -8.83 -8.82 11.39
C VAL A 66 -9.30 -9.36 10.05
N VAL A 67 -10.02 -8.55 9.32
CA VAL A 67 -10.53 -8.88 7.97
C VAL A 67 -10.13 -7.75 7.03
N SER A 68 -9.51 -8.10 5.91
CA SER A 68 -9.30 -7.20 4.77
C SER A 68 -9.77 -7.85 3.49
N THR A 69 -10.25 -7.04 2.56
CA THR A 69 -10.64 -7.49 1.22
C THR A 69 -10.10 -6.54 0.16
N ASP A 70 -9.54 -7.11 -0.89
CA ASP A 70 -8.93 -6.36 -1.97
C ASP A 70 -9.34 -6.92 -3.34
N THR A 71 -9.41 -6.02 -4.34
CA THR A 71 -9.80 -6.38 -5.71
C THR A 71 -8.69 -6.00 -6.68
N PHE A 72 -8.17 -6.99 -7.39
CA PHE A 72 -7.00 -6.88 -8.25
C PHE A 72 -7.45 -6.80 -9.72
N VAL A 73 -6.97 -5.76 -10.39
CA VAL A 73 -7.29 -5.43 -11.79
C VAL A 73 -6.04 -5.08 -12.60
N VAL A 74 -4.86 -5.53 -12.15
CA VAL A 74 -3.57 -5.22 -12.77
C VAL A 74 -3.55 -5.60 -14.25
N SER A 75 -2.95 -4.75 -15.07
CA SER A 75 -2.72 -5.00 -16.49
C SER A 75 -1.29 -4.59 -16.86
N PRO A 76 -0.48 -5.51 -17.47
CA PRO A 76 -0.83 -6.89 -17.87
C PRO A 76 -1.01 -7.85 -16.68
N LEU A 77 -1.69 -8.99 -16.92
CA LEU A 77 -1.94 -10.02 -15.89
C LEU A 77 -0.65 -10.68 -15.37
N GLU A 78 0.35 -10.80 -16.22
CA GLU A 78 1.69 -11.35 -15.92
C GLU A 78 2.72 -10.24 -16.15
N PHE A 79 3.62 -10.04 -15.20
CA PHE A 79 4.62 -8.97 -15.22
C PHE A 79 5.96 -9.44 -14.62
N PRO A 80 7.05 -8.73 -14.83
CA PRO A 80 8.34 -9.09 -14.23
C PRO A 80 8.25 -9.14 -12.71
N GLY A 81 8.54 -10.31 -12.14
CA GLY A 81 8.49 -10.55 -10.69
C GLY A 81 7.18 -11.14 -10.15
N GLY A 82 6.13 -11.33 -10.99
CA GLY A 82 4.88 -11.93 -10.53
C GLY A 82 3.74 -11.93 -11.54
N ASN A 83 2.54 -12.13 -11.04
CA ASN A 83 1.30 -12.01 -11.79
C ASN A 83 0.14 -11.67 -10.85
N ILE A 84 -1.03 -11.42 -11.40
CA ILE A 84 -2.24 -11.09 -10.64
C ILE A 84 -2.56 -12.13 -9.54
N GLY A 85 -2.21 -13.40 -9.71
CA GLY A 85 -2.46 -14.46 -8.72
C GLY A 85 -1.58 -14.33 -7.48
N SER A 86 -0.25 -14.17 -7.63
CA SER A 86 0.65 -13.92 -6.51
C SER A 86 0.35 -12.58 -5.83
N LEU A 87 0.06 -11.54 -6.63
CA LEU A 87 -0.30 -10.22 -6.15
C LEU A 87 -1.55 -10.26 -5.27
N ALA A 88 -2.58 -10.99 -5.68
CA ALA A 88 -3.84 -11.11 -4.95
C ALA A 88 -3.68 -11.81 -3.58
N VAL A 89 -2.71 -12.71 -3.45
CA VAL A 89 -2.36 -13.31 -2.15
C VAL A 89 -1.61 -12.30 -1.30
N HIS A 90 -0.56 -11.69 -1.85
CA HIS A 90 0.33 -10.81 -1.09
C HIS A 90 -0.41 -9.59 -0.55
N GLY A 91 -1.20 -8.89 -1.37
CA GLY A 91 -1.90 -7.67 -0.95
C GLY A 91 -2.81 -7.92 0.24
N SER A 92 -3.78 -8.85 0.15
CA SER A 92 -4.69 -9.10 1.27
C SER A 92 -4.00 -9.67 2.51
N VAL A 93 -2.92 -10.45 2.36
CA VAL A 93 -2.11 -10.93 3.49
C VAL A 93 -1.35 -9.79 4.14
N ASN A 94 -0.81 -8.87 3.34
CA ASN A 94 -0.08 -7.70 3.83
C ASN A 94 -1.00 -6.76 4.60
N ASP A 95 -2.19 -6.45 4.10
CA ASP A 95 -3.18 -5.64 4.79
C ASP A 95 -3.47 -6.14 6.21
N VAL A 96 -3.76 -7.44 6.33
CA VAL A 96 -3.99 -8.05 7.65
C VAL A 96 -2.75 -7.97 8.53
N SER A 97 -1.56 -8.10 7.94
CA SER A 97 -0.29 -7.99 8.63
C SER A 97 -0.02 -6.55 9.11
N MET A 98 -0.37 -5.53 8.30
CA MET A 98 -0.25 -4.11 8.70
C MET A 98 -1.07 -3.77 9.94
N MET A 99 -2.17 -4.50 10.18
CA MET A 99 -2.95 -4.39 11.42
C MET A 99 -2.32 -5.13 12.62
N GLY A 100 -1.11 -5.68 12.48
CA GLY A 100 -0.41 -6.45 13.51
C GLY A 100 -1.01 -7.83 13.78
N ALA A 101 -1.90 -8.30 12.93
CA ALA A 101 -2.56 -9.58 13.04
C ALA A 101 -1.76 -10.70 12.35
N ARG A 102 -2.02 -11.93 12.74
CA ARG A 102 -1.50 -13.12 12.07
C ARG A 102 -2.50 -13.57 11.01
N PRO A 103 -2.18 -13.48 9.71
CA PRO A 103 -3.03 -14.00 8.64
C PRO A 103 -3.26 -15.51 8.81
N LEU A 104 -4.48 -15.98 8.57
CA LEU A 104 -4.88 -17.38 8.78
C LEU A 104 -5.44 -18.03 7.52
N TYR A 105 -6.39 -17.35 6.86
CA TYR A 105 -7.15 -17.91 5.74
C TYR A 105 -7.42 -16.85 4.68
N LEU A 106 -7.50 -17.30 3.43
CA LEU A 106 -7.94 -16.51 2.28
C LEU A 106 -9.24 -17.06 1.71
N THR A 107 -10.08 -16.20 1.18
CA THR A 107 -11.08 -16.52 0.19
C THR A 107 -10.75 -15.86 -1.14
N ALA A 108 -11.17 -16.44 -2.28
CA ALA A 108 -10.86 -15.89 -3.59
C ALA A 108 -12.06 -15.93 -4.53
N GLY A 109 -12.41 -14.78 -5.10
CA GLY A 109 -13.41 -14.66 -6.16
C GLY A 109 -12.75 -14.36 -7.49
N PHE A 110 -13.21 -14.98 -8.57
CA PHE A 110 -12.67 -14.82 -9.91
C PHE A 110 -13.75 -14.34 -10.87
N ILE A 111 -13.45 -13.29 -11.64
CA ILE A 111 -14.24 -12.88 -12.81
C ILE A 111 -13.38 -13.13 -14.03
N LEU A 112 -13.76 -14.11 -14.85
CA LEU A 112 -13.07 -14.53 -16.06
C LEU A 112 -13.79 -13.99 -17.29
N GLU A 113 -13.04 -13.49 -18.25
CA GLU A 113 -13.59 -13.15 -19.56
C GLU A 113 -13.58 -14.37 -20.49
N GLU A 114 -14.68 -14.56 -21.24
CA GLU A 114 -14.76 -15.58 -22.28
C GLU A 114 -13.63 -15.38 -23.31
N GLY A 115 -12.82 -16.44 -23.49
CA GLY A 115 -11.66 -16.43 -24.38
C GLY A 115 -10.34 -16.26 -23.68
N LEU A 116 -10.31 -16.06 -22.37
CA LEU A 116 -9.07 -16.17 -21.59
C LEU A 116 -8.44 -17.55 -21.80
N SER A 117 -7.14 -17.60 -22.13
CA SER A 117 -6.44 -18.86 -22.31
C SER A 117 -6.37 -19.64 -21.00
N LEU A 118 -6.80 -20.92 -21.02
CA LEU A 118 -6.68 -21.80 -19.86
C LEU A 118 -5.23 -21.97 -19.41
N ALA A 119 -4.27 -21.94 -20.34
CA ALA A 119 -2.85 -22.01 -19.98
C ALA A 119 -2.38 -20.76 -19.21
N VAL A 120 -2.94 -19.57 -19.49
CA VAL A 120 -2.69 -18.36 -18.68
C VAL A 120 -3.31 -18.53 -17.30
N LEU A 121 -4.57 -18.96 -17.24
CA LEU A 121 -5.26 -19.21 -15.98
C LEU A 121 -4.49 -20.22 -15.11
N ASP A 122 -4.00 -21.31 -15.68
CA ASP A 122 -3.21 -22.34 -14.98
C ASP A 122 -1.90 -21.77 -14.38
N ARG A 123 -1.23 -20.85 -15.08
CA ARG A 123 -0.03 -20.19 -14.54
C ARG A 123 -0.38 -19.27 -13.38
N ILE A 124 -1.45 -18.50 -13.52
CA ILE A 124 -1.92 -17.59 -12.47
C ILE A 124 -2.33 -18.36 -11.21
N LEU A 125 -3.11 -19.45 -11.36
CA LEU A 125 -3.52 -20.29 -10.23
C LEU A 125 -2.34 -20.98 -9.54
N ARG A 126 -1.34 -21.46 -10.29
CA ARG A 126 -0.11 -22.00 -9.71
C ARG A 126 0.65 -20.93 -8.91
N SER A 127 0.85 -19.74 -9.49
CA SER A 127 1.51 -18.64 -8.79
C SER A 127 0.76 -18.22 -7.52
N MET A 128 -0.58 -18.22 -7.55
CA MET A 128 -1.42 -18.00 -6.38
C MET A 128 -1.22 -19.08 -5.31
N ALA A 129 -1.19 -20.36 -5.71
CA ALA A 129 -0.97 -21.48 -4.80
C ALA A 129 0.43 -21.44 -4.16
N ASP A 130 1.46 -21.11 -4.95
CA ASP A 130 2.83 -20.98 -4.46
C ASP A 130 2.94 -19.82 -3.45
N ALA A 131 2.37 -18.64 -3.77
CA ALA A 131 2.34 -17.49 -2.87
C ALA A 131 1.58 -17.80 -1.56
N SER A 132 0.42 -18.47 -1.65
CA SER A 132 -0.36 -18.94 -0.50
C SER A 132 0.44 -19.90 0.38
N THR A 133 1.20 -20.81 -0.24
CA THR A 133 2.07 -21.77 0.47
C THR A 133 3.20 -21.07 1.19
N VAL A 134 3.89 -20.14 0.51
CA VAL A 134 4.99 -19.35 1.09
C VAL A 134 4.50 -18.48 2.25
N ALA A 135 3.34 -17.85 2.10
CA ALA A 135 2.74 -17.05 3.15
C ALA A 135 2.17 -17.90 4.31
N GLY A 136 1.98 -19.21 4.12
CA GLY A 136 1.35 -20.10 5.10
C GLY A 136 -0.15 -19.82 5.29
N VAL A 137 -0.81 -19.21 4.31
CA VAL A 137 -2.21 -18.76 4.38
C VAL A 137 -3.03 -19.44 3.28
N PRO A 138 -3.70 -20.56 3.57
CA PRO A 138 -4.43 -21.32 2.55
C PRO A 138 -5.69 -20.60 2.08
N VAL A 139 -6.01 -20.77 0.78
CA VAL A 139 -7.31 -20.40 0.21
C VAL A 139 -8.33 -21.47 0.61
N VAL A 140 -9.36 -21.09 1.37
CA VAL A 140 -10.33 -22.03 1.98
C VAL A 140 -11.73 -21.96 1.37
N ALA A 141 -12.05 -20.89 0.63
CA ALA A 141 -13.31 -20.74 -0.09
C ALA A 141 -13.11 -19.89 -1.34
N GLY A 142 -13.98 -20.03 -2.32
CA GLY A 142 -13.92 -19.23 -3.54
C GLY A 142 -15.20 -19.33 -4.37
N ASP A 143 -15.29 -18.42 -5.36
CA ASP A 143 -16.35 -18.43 -6.38
C ASP A 143 -15.77 -18.03 -7.73
N THR A 144 -16.42 -18.41 -8.82
CA THR A 144 -16.00 -18.08 -10.17
C THR A 144 -17.20 -17.66 -11.02
N LYS A 145 -17.06 -16.53 -11.71
CA LYS A 145 -18.02 -16.09 -12.72
C LYS A 145 -17.31 -15.89 -14.05
N VAL A 146 -18.02 -16.17 -15.13
CA VAL A 146 -17.54 -15.90 -16.49
C VAL A 146 -18.45 -14.83 -17.11
N VAL A 147 -17.83 -13.83 -17.70
CA VAL A 147 -18.51 -12.78 -18.44
C VAL A 147 -18.18 -12.88 -19.95
N GLU A 148 -19.03 -12.30 -20.78
CA GLU A 148 -18.88 -12.33 -22.22
C GLU A 148 -17.63 -11.58 -22.67
N ARG A 149 -17.09 -11.93 -23.82
CA ARG A 149 -15.95 -11.28 -24.46
C ARG A 149 -16.15 -9.77 -24.58
N GLY A 150 -15.15 -8.98 -24.19
CA GLY A 150 -15.17 -7.51 -24.16
C GLY A 150 -15.91 -6.91 -22.96
N LYS A 151 -16.26 -7.72 -21.94
CA LYS A 151 -16.90 -7.25 -20.71
C LYS A 151 -15.96 -7.25 -19.47
N ALA A 152 -14.76 -7.78 -19.61
CA ALA A 152 -13.68 -7.69 -18.65
C ALA A 152 -12.36 -7.44 -19.42
N ASP A 153 -11.23 -7.59 -18.76
CA ASP A 153 -9.90 -7.54 -19.36
C ASP A 153 -9.13 -8.82 -18.98
N GLY A 154 -9.65 -9.93 -19.47
CA GLY A 154 -9.15 -11.28 -19.24
C GLY A 154 -9.54 -11.83 -17.87
N LEU A 155 -9.04 -11.27 -16.76
CA LEU A 155 -9.25 -11.79 -15.41
C LEU A 155 -9.21 -10.68 -14.36
N TYR A 156 -10.17 -10.72 -13.42
CA TYR A 156 -10.11 -9.97 -12.16
C TYR A 156 -10.19 -10.94 -10.99
N ILE A 157 -9.45 -10.64 -9.91
CA ILE A 157 -9.44 -11.43 -8.68
C ILE A 157 -9.82 -10.53 -7.50
N ASN A 158 -10.73 -11.01 -6.65
CA ASN A 158 -10.95 -10.45 -5.33
C ASN A 158 -10.50 -11.47 -4.29
N THR A 159 -9.74 -11.03 -3.30
CA THR A 159 -9.37 -11.87 -2.15
C THR A 159 -9.83 -11.21 -0.86
N THR A 160 -10.18 -12.04 0.12
CA THR A 160 -10.41 -11.60 1.50
C THR A 160 -9.51 -12.40 2.41
N CYS A 161 -8.69 -11.72 3.18
CA CYS A 161 -7.86 -12.34 4.22
C CYS A 161 -8.49 -12.19 5.58
N ILE A 162 -8.43 -13.26 6.38
CA ILE A 162 -8.89 -13.31 7.77
C ILE A 162 -7.69 -13.63 8.64
N GLY A 163 -7.43 -12.81 9.65
CA GLY A 163 -6.34 -13.00 10.59
C GLY A 163 -6.78 -12.96 12.05
N GLU A 164 -5.91 -13.45 12.92
CA GLU A 164 -6.07 -13.38 14.37
C GLU A 164 -5.44 -12.09 14.91
N ALA A 165 -6.25 -11.24 15.55
CA ALA A 165 -5.76 -10.00 16.14
C ALA A 165 -4.84 -10.29 17.33
N HIS A 166 -3.69 -9.61 17.41
CA HIS A 166 -2.79 -9.73 18.56
C HIS A 166 -3.25 -8.82 19.71
N PRO A 167 -3.26 -9.28 20.96
CA PRO A 167 -3.82 -8.49 22.06
C PRO A 167 -3.04 -7.22 22.40
N GLN A 168 -1.74 -7.18 22.14
CA GLN A 168 -0.85 -6.07 22.54
C GLN A 168 -0.15 -5.38 21.35
N PHE A 169 -0.03 -6.03 20.20
CA PHE A 169 0.62 -5.47 19.00
C PHE A 169 -0.47 -5.03 18.01
N ARG A 170 -0.83 -3.75 18.07
CA ARG A 170 -1.97 -3.16 17.33
C ARG A 170 -1.58 -1.84 16.67
N PRO A 171 -0.80 -1.88 15.60
CA PRO A 171 -0.58 -0.69 14.78
C PRO A 171 -1.91 -0.13 14.26
N ASN A 172 -1.98 1.20 14.16
CA ASN A 172 -3.18 1.86 13.64
C ASN A 172 -2.79 3.22 13.05
N PRO A 173 -3.33 3.65 11.92
CA PRO A 173 -2.99 4.92 11.27
C PRO A 173 -3.13 6.17 12.17
N ALA A 174 -3.99 6.13 13.19
CA ALA A 174 -4.21 7.24 14.12
C ALA A 174 -3.25 7.23 15.33
N ARG A 175 -2.23 6.37 15.37
CA ARG A 175 -1.35 6.22 16.55
C ARG A 175 0.05 6.80 16.38
N ALA A 176 0.40 7.42 15.26
CA ALA A 176 1.70 8.07 15.09
C ALA A 176 1.88 9.20 16.12
N ARG A 177 3.08 9.31 16.67
CA ARG A 177 3.42 10.27 17.73
C ARG A 177 4.62 11.10 17.34
N VAL A 178 4.64 12.34 17.80
CA VAL A 178 5.83 13.21 17.63
C VAL A 178 7.07 12.53 18.23
N GLY A 179 8.12 12.47 17.43
CA GLY A 179 9.38 11.79 17.76
C GLY A 179 9.51 10.40 17.12
N ASP A 180 8.41 9.79 16.63
CA ASP A 180 8.51 8.50 15.96
C ASP A 180 9.45 8.55 14.75
N ALA A 181 10.28 7.53 14.62
CA ALA A 181 11.03 7.26 13.41
C ALA A 181 10.11 6.71 12.33
N VAL A 182 10.25 7.20 11.10
CA VAL A 182 9.57 6.68 9.92
C VAL A 182 10.55 5.80 9.16
N ILE A 183 10.28 4.50 9.11
CA ILE A 183 11.18 3.49 8.52
C ILE A 183 10.51 2.88 7.29
N SER A 184 11.23 2.86 6.15
CA SER A 184 10.90 2.01 5.01
C SER A 184 11.63 0.68 5.14
N SER A 185 10.93 -0.44 4.98
CA SER A 185 11.56 -1.77 5.08
C SER A 185 12.44 -2.11 3.88
N GLY A 186 12.28 -1.42 2.75
CA GLY A 186 13.02 -1.71 1.52
C GLY A 186 12.93 -0.62 0.47
N PRO A 187 13.47 -0.91 -0.72
CA PRO A 187 13.49 0.01 -1.85
C PRO A 187 12.10 0.35 -2.36
N ILE A 188 11.85 1.64 -2.69
CA ILE A 188 10.56 2.15 -3.17
C ILE A 188 10.48 2.21 -4.69
N GLY A 189 9.26 2.05 -5.23
CA GLY A 189 8.90 2.28 -6.62
C GLY A 189 9.07 1.09 -7.57
N ARG A 190 9.47 -0.09 -7.09
CA ARG A 190 9.74 -1.25 -7.95
C ARG A 190 8.49 -1.80 -8.63
N HIS A 191 7.41 -2.01 -7.88
CA HIS A 191 6.20 -2.62 -8.45
C HIS A 191 5.63 -1.77 -9.58
N GLY A 192 5.34 -0.52 -9.32
CA GLY A 192 4.75 0.37 -10.32
C GLY A 192 5.62 0.51 -11.56
N MET A 193 6.93 0.59 -11.43
CA MET A 193 7.84 0.66 -12.58
C MET A 193 7.92 -0.68 -13.34
N ALA A 194 7.86 -1.82 -12.68
CA ALA A 194 7.80 -3.13 -13.35
C ALA A 194 6.53 -3.28 -14.21
N ILE A 195 5.37 -2.84 -13.69
CA ILE A 195 4.11 -2.85 -14.44
C ILE A 195 4.17 -1.87 -15.63
N MET A 196 4.67 -0.65 -15.42
CA MET A 196 4.76 0.35 -16.50
C MET A 196 5.70 -0.10 -17.60
N ALA A 197 6.87 -0.66 -17.26
CA ALA A 197 7.81 -1.19 -18.23
C ALA A 197 7.18 -2.32 -19.07
N ALA A 198 6.40 -3.21 -18.45
CA ALA A 198 5.72 -4.30 -19.14
C ALA A 198 4.58 -3.79 -20.04
N ARG A 199 3.87 -2.72 -19.63
CA ARG A 199 2.71 -2.16 -20.34
C ARG A 199 3.11 -1.37 -21.58
N GLU A 200 4.05 -0.46 -21.43
CA GLU A 200 4.43 0.48 -22.50
C GLU A 200 5.28 -0.18 -23.59
N GLY A 201 5.63 -1.48 -23.44
CA GLY A 201 6.56 -2.14 -24.36
C GLY A 201 7.87 -1.36 -24.45
N LEU A 202 8.14 -0.55 -23.42
CA LEU A 202 9.35 0.23 -23.32
C LEU A 202 10.47 -0.78 -23.30
N ALA A 203 11.12 -0.91 -24.46
CA ALA A 203 12.31 -1.74 -24.65
C ALA A 203 13.49 -1.12 -23.87
N PHE A 204 13.21 -0.67 -22.65
CA PHE A 204 14.27 -0.58 -21.67
C PHE A 204 14.67 -2.03 -21.43
N GLU A 205 15.93 -2.35 -21.68
CA GLU A 205 16.56 -3.49 -21.05
C GLU A 205 16.58 -3.25 -19.55
N THR A 206 15.36 -3.10 -18.96
CA THR A 206 15.23 -2.84 -17.53
C THR A 206 15.19 -4.17 -16.81
N THR A 207 16.01 -4.28 -15.79
CA THR A 207 16.03 -5.38 -14.83
C THR A 207 15.02 -5.20 -13.70
N ILE A 208 14.17 -4.14 -13.78
CA ILE A 208 13.19 -3.85 -12.73
C ILE A 208 12.16 -4.97 -12.67
N THR A 209 12.09 -5.60 -11.51
CA THR A 209 11.07 -6.59 -11.17
C THR A 209 10.22 -6.08 -10.04
N SER A 210 8.94 -6.47 -10.01
CA SER A 210 8.03 -6.18 -8.91
C SER A 210 8.63 -6.68 -7.58
N ASP A 211 8.42 -5.91 -6.54
CA ASP A 211 8.74 -6.26 -5.15
C ASP A 211 7.66 -7.11 -4.48
N SER A 212 6.56 -7.45 -5.18
CA SER A 212 5.41 -8.16 -4.61
C SER A 212 5.81 -9.38 -3.79
N ALA A 213 5.54 -9.34 -2.48
CA ALA A 213 5.91 -10.38 -1.52
C ALA A 213 5.04 -10.32 -0.26
N SER A 214 4.93 -11.45 0.45
CA SER A 214 4.24 -11.50 1.75
C SER A 214 5.12 -10.90 2.86
N LEU A 215 4.62 -9.86 3.51
CA LEU A 215 5.28 -9.17 4.64
C LEU A 215 4.98 -9.81 6.00
N ALA A 216 4.15 -10.86 6.05
CA ALA A 216 3.71 -11.48 7.30
C ALA A 216 4.88 -11.92 8.19
N GLY A 217 5.95 -12.47 7.61
CA GLY A 217 7.14 -12.89 8.34
C GLY A 217 7.90 -11.69 8.95
N LEU A 218 8.08 -10.61 8.18
CA LEU A 218 8.74 -9.40 8.67
C LEU A 218 7.95 -8.75 9.82
N VAL A 219 6.62 -8.71 9.70
CA VAL A 219 5.74 -8.20 10.77
C VAL A 219 5.80 -9.10 12.01
N ASP A 220 5.88 -10.43 11.82
CA ASP A 220 6.03 -11.37 12.94
C ASP A 220 7.35 -11.17 13.70
N ASP A 221 8.43 -10.88 13.00
CA ASP A 221 9.73 -10.56 13.60
C ASP A 221 9.65 -9.27 14.45
N LEU A 222 9.02 -8.21 13.93
CA LEU A 222 8.81 -6.95 14.68
C LEU A 222 7.96 -7.17 15.92
N ARG A 223 6.89 -7.95 15.80
CA ARG A 223 5.99 -8.31 16.90
C ARG A 223 6.71 -9.15 17.97
N THR A 224 7.45 -10.17 17.54
CA THR A 224 8.20 -11.06 18.44
C THR A 224 9.30 -10.33 19.19
N ALA A 225 9.91 -9.32 18.56
CA ALA A 225 10.86 -8.43 19.20
C ALA A 225 10.22 -7.48 20.22
N GLN A 226 8.89 -7.46 20.36
CA GLN A 226 8.16 -6.59 21.30
C GLN A 226 8.52 -5.11 21.16
N LEU A 227 8.58 -4.62 19.93
CA LEU A 227 8.85 -3.22 19.60
C LEU A 227 7.59 -2.36 19.78
N ASP A 228 7.77 -1.10 20.19
CA ASP A 228 6.69 -0.13 20.27
C ASP A 228 6.45 0.47 18.85
N VAL A 229 5.74 -0.29 18.04
CA VAL A 229 5.33 0.09 16.68
C VAL A 229 3.94 0.71 16.76
N HIS A 230 3.84 1.98 16.38
CA HIS A 230 2.59 2.72 16.43
C HIS A 230 1.75 2.56 15.16
N VAL A 231 2.39 2.58 14.00
CA VAL A 231 1.74 2.44 12.69
C VAL A 231 2.57 1.53 11.81
N MET A 232 1.91 0.72 11.00
CA MET A 232 2.47 0.06 9.81
C MET A 232 1.51 0.28 8.64
N ARG A 233 2.05 0.43 7.45
CA ARG A 233 1.31 0.56 6.19
C ARG A 233 2.14 0.03 5.03
N ASP A 234 1.54 -0.75 4.14
CA ASP A 234 2.13 -1.05 2.85
C ASP A 234 1.78 0.07 1.85
N PRO A 235 2.77 0.72 1.26
CA PRO A 235 2.55 1.88 0.40
C PRO A 235 2.21 1.45 -1.03
N THR A 236 1.03 0.89 -1.23
CA THR A 236 0.52 0.40 -2.51
C THR A 236 0.13 1.55 -3.44
N ARG A 237 -1.14 1.69 -3.85
CA ARG A 237 -1.58 2.77 -4.75
C ARG A 237 -1.31 4.16 -4.17
N GLY A 238 -0.74 5.03 -5.01
CA GLY A 238 -0.31 6.36 -4.57
C GLY A 238 0.99 6.36 -3.78
N GLY A 239 1.62 5.19 -3.58
CA GLY A 239 2.96 5.01 -3.04
C GLY A 239 3.13 5.50 -1.60
N VAL A 240 4.37 5.75 -1.25
CA VAL A 240 4.78 6.29 0.07
C VAL A 240 4.11 7.64 0.35
N ALA A 241 3.90 8.46 -0.68
CA ALA A 241 3.26 9.76 -0.55
C ALA A 241 1.84 9.64 0.01
N SER A 242 1.01 8.74 -0.54
CA SER A 242 -0.36 8.54 -0.05
C SER A 242 -0.38 7.96 1.35
N ALA A 243 0.40 6.91 1.62
CA ALA A 243 0.50 6.30 2.93
C ALA A 243 0.87 7.31 4.04
N LEU A 244 1.91 8.13 3.80
CA LEU A 244 2.34 9.15 4.76
C LEU A 244 1.30 10.24 4.99
N ASN A 245 0.60 10.71 3.94
CA ASN A 245 -0.44 11.72 4.07
C ASN A 245 -1.66 11.22 4.85
N GLU A 246 -2.11 9.99 4.59
CA GLU A 246 -3.20 9.37 5.32
C GLU A 246 -2.87 9.23 6.82
N ILE A 247 -1.67 8.78 7.15
CA ILE A 247 -1.20 8.64 8.54
C ILE A 247 -1.05 10.01 9.21
N ALA A 248 -0.46 11.00 8.52
CA ALA A 248 -0.31 12.36 9.05
C ALA A 248 -1.66 12.98 9.39
N ALA A 249 -2.66 12.81 8.51
CA ALA A 249 -4.01 13.29 8.71
C ALA A 249 -4.73 12.55 9.86
N ALA A 250 -4.69 11.21 9.88
CA ALA A 250 -5.35 10.38 10.88
C ALA A 250 -4.78 10.64 12.29
N SER A 251 -3.45 10.74 12.40
CA SER A 251 -2.75 11.00 13.66
C SER A 251 -2.66 12.49 14.03
N ARG A 252 -3.01 13.40 13.14
CA ARG A 252 -2.91 14.86 13.32
C ARG A 252 -1.49 15.32 13.66
N VAL A 253 -0.49 14.78 12.98
CA VAL A 253 0.92 15.09 13.15
C VAL A 253 1.54 15.55 11.83
N GLY A 254 2.69 16.22 11.88
CA GLY A 254 3.51 16.45 10.69
C GLY A 254 4.45 15.27 10.47
N VAL A 255 4.79 14.99 9.22
CA VAL A 255 5.82 14.02 8.86
C VAL A 255 6.89 14.73 8.03
N GLU A 256 8.15 14.58 8.42
CA GLU A 256 9.29 15.11 7.67
C GLU A 256 10.17 13.96 7.18
N ILE A 257 10.34 13.85 5.86
CA ILE A 257 11.20 12.86 5.21
C ILE A 257 12.35 13.55 4.48
N HIS A 258 13.43 12.82 4.20
CA HIS A 258 14.66 13.36 3.63
C HIS A 258 14.99 12.69 2.29
N GLU A 259 15.10 13.48 1.23
CA GLU A 259 15.34 13.00 -0.14
C GLU A 259 16.61 12.16 -0.28
N GLU A 260 17.68 12.55 0.39
CA GLU A 260 19.01 11.91 0.27
C GLU A 260 19.02 10.45 0.79
N ILE A 261 18.12 10.12 1.72
CA ILE A 261 18.06 8.80 2.35
C ILE A 261 16.90 7.95 1.86
N LEU A 262 16.08 8.46 0.92
CA LEU A 262 15.03 7.65 0.30
C LEU A 262 15.66 6.49 -0.48
N PRO A 263 15.27 5.24 -0.21
CA PRO A 263 15.86 4.06 -0.83
C PRO A 263 15.29 3.83 -2.25
N VAL A 264 15.52 4.77 -3.15
CA VAL A 264 15.10 4.67 -4.56
C VAL A 264 16.21 4.04 -5.37
N PRO A 265 16.03 2.83 -5.93
CA PRO A 265 17.01 2.20 -6.82
C PRO A 265 17.31 3.07 -8.04
N GLU A 266 18.54 3.01 -8.56
CA GLU A 266 18.97 3.85 -9.68
C GLU A 266 18.17 3.58 -10.96
N ASP A 267 17.85 2.31 -11.25
CA ASP A 267 17.02 1.89 -12.37
C ASP A 267 15.58 2.43 -12.26
N VAL A 268 15.01 2.40 -11.06
CA VAL A 268 13.68 2.99 -10.77
C VAL A 268 13.73 4.51 -10.93
N ARG A 269 14.78 5.17 -10.41
CA ARG A 269 14.95 6.62 -10.53
C ARG A 269 15.04 7.04 -12.00
N ALA A 270 15.88 6.37 -12.78
CA ALA A 270 16.03 6.64 -14.20
C ALA A 270 14.72 6.44 -14.98
N ALA A 271 13.97 5.35 -14.69
CA ALA A 271 12.67 5.11 -15.31
C ALA A 271 11.65 6.20 -14.96
N CYS A 272 11.61 6.63 -13.69
CA CYS A 272 10.74 7.72 -13.24
C CYS A 272 11.08 9.04 -13.93
N GLU A 273 12.36 9.38 -14.07
CA GLU A 273 12.83 10.59 -14.76
C GLU A 273 12.39 10.62 -16.22
N VAL A 274 12.53 9.49 -16.94
CA VAL A 274 12.10 9.37 -18.35
C VAL A 274 10.59 9.55 -18.49
N LEU A 275 9.80 9.02 -17.54
CA LEU A 275 8.33 9.09 -17.56
C LEU A 275 7.77 10.36 -16.90
N GLY A 276 8.60 11.21 -16.29
CA GLY A 276 8.16 12.39 -15.57
C GLY A 276 7.41 12.06 -14.28
N LEU A 277 7.72 10.93 -13.63
CA LEU A 277 7.10 10.45 -12.40
C LEU A 277 7.98 10.76 -11.19
N ASP A 278 7.34 10.95 -10.03
CA ASP A 278 8.02 11.02 -8.74
C ASP A 278 7.94 9.65 -8.06
N PRO A 279 9.09 9.03 -7.70
CA PRO A 279 9.12 7.71 -7.06
C PRO A 279 8.28 7.58 -5.80
N LEU A 280 8.04 8.68 -5.07
CA LEU A 280 7.21 8.68 -3.86
C LEU A 280 5.75 8.29 -4.13
N TYR A 281 5.27 8.46 -5.36
CA TYR A 281 3.89 8.15 -5.76
C TYR A 281 3.77 6.81 -6.50
N VAL A 282 4.89 6.14 -6.71
CA VAL A 282 4.93 4.84 -7.39
C VAL A 282 4.57 3.73 -6.41
N ALA A 283 3.66 2.84 -6.81
CA ALA A 283 3.17 1.74 -5.99
C ALA A 283 4.26 0.72 -5.65
N ASN A 284 4.13 0.13 -4.47
CA ASN A 284 4.95 -0.95 -3.94
C ASN A 284 4.02 -2.08 -3.44
N GLU A 285 4.48 -3.33 -3.50
CA GLU A 285 3.66 -4.48 -3.11
C GLU A 285 4.43 -5.49 -2.21
N GLY A 286 5.63 -5.09 -1.74
CA GLY A 286 6.48 -5.94 -0.92
C GLY A 286 7.35 -5.18 0.08
N ILE A 287 6.98 -3.94 0.41
CA ILE A 287 7.59 -3.17 1.49
C ILE A 287 6.53 -2.63 2.44
N LEU A 288 6.94 -2.29 3.65
CA LEU A 288 6.11 -1.55 4.61
C LEU A 288 6.78 -0.26 5.07
N ILE A 289 5.97 0.71 5.44
CA ILE A 289 6.36 1.89 6.19
C ILE A 289 5.93 1.69 7.64
N ALA A 290 6.89 1.78 8.57
CA ALA A 290 6.65 1.66 10.01
C ALA A 290 6.92 2.97 10.73
N PHE A 291 6.04 3.31 11.67
CA PHE A 291 6.23 4.40 12.64
C PHE A 291 6.55 3.76 13.98
N VAL A 292 7.77 3.93 14.43
CA VAL A 292 8.33 3.26 15.61
C VAL A 292 8.78 4.30 16.61
N SER A 293 8.55 4.05 17.90
CA SER A 293 9.04 4.94 18.96
C SER A 293 10.54 5.23 18.79
N GLU A 294 10.97 6.46 19.08
CA GLU A 294 12.37 6.87 18.96
C GLU A 294 13.32 5.92 19.71
N THR A 295 12.88 5.41 20.84
CA THR A 295 13.67 4.49 21.67
C THR A 295 13.88 3.11 21.06
N ASP A 296 12.98 2.68 20.18
CA ASP A 296 13.03 1.36 19.53
C ASP A 296 13.51 1.42 18.06
N ALA A 297 13.73 2.62 17.50
CA ALA A 297 14.09 2.80 16.10
C ALA A 297 15.29 1.97 15.65
N ASP A 298 16.42 2.09 16.35
CA ASP A 298 17.63 1.32 16.04
C ASP A 298 17.41 -0.20 16.18
N ARG A 299 16.59 -0.61 17.14
CA ARG A 299 16.28 -2.02 17.36
C ARG A 299 15.38 -2.54 16.23
N ALA A 300 14.41 -1.74 15.78
CA ALA A 300 13.54 -2.07 14.68
C ALA A 300 14.35 -2.24 13.38
N LEU A 301 15.26 -1.33 13.08
CA LEU A 301 16.17 -1.45 11.92
C LEU A 301 16.99 -2.74 11.99
N ARG A 302 17.56 -3.08 13.16
CA ARG A 302 18.31 -4.34 13.32
C ARG A 302 17.44 -5.56 13.09
N VAL A 303 16.21 -5.59 13.61
CA VAL A 303 15.26 -6.70 13.40
C VAL A 303 14.92 -6.81 11.92
N MET A 304 14.57 -5.69 11.27
CA MET A 304 14.28 -5.68 9.83
C MET A 304 15.47 -6.20 8.99
N HIS A 305 16.69 -5.72 9.26
CA HIS A 305 17.88 -6.13 8.49
C HIS A 305 18.20 -7.63 8.58
N HIS A 306 17.70 -8.34 9.58
CA HIS A 306 17.85 -9.80 9.66
C HIS A 306 16.83 -10.55 8.82
N HIS A 307 15.77 -9.89 8.36
CA HIS A 307 14.76 -10.47 7.48
C HIS A 307 15.06 -10.17 6.01
N PRO A 308 14.93 -11.11 5.08
CA PRO A 308 15.24 -10.88 3.65
C PRO A 308 14.51 -9.66 3.05
N LEU A 309 13.23 -9.46 3.39
CA LEU A 309 12.42 -8.32 2.91
C LEU A 309 12.69 -7.01 3.68
N GLY A 310 13.50 -7.05 4.72
CA GLY A 310 13.90 -5.90 5.50
C GLY A 310 15.39 -5.56 5.37
N ALA A 311 16.15 -6.30 4.55
CA ALA A 311 17.59 -6.10 4.39
C ALA A 311 17.97 -4.69 3.91
N GLY A 312 17.07 -4.02 3.20
CA GLY A 312 17.21 -2.62 2.74
C GLY A 312 16.50 -1.61 3.62
N ALA A 313 16.14 -1.95 4.85
CA ALA A 313 15.41 -1.03 5.73
C ALA A 313 16.23 0.20 6.09
N VAL A 314 15.58 1.37 6.09
CA VAL A 314 16.20 2.64 6.42
C VAL A 314 15.20 3.59 7.06
N GLU A 315 15.66 4.38 8.03
CA GLU A 315 14.88 5.51 8.57
C GLU A 315 14.85 6.62 7.52
N ILE A 316 13.67 6.89 6.95
CA ILE A 316 13.49 7.89 5.89
C ILE A 316 13.10 9.27 6.43
N GLY A 317 12.73 9.36 7.72
CA GLY A 317 12.29 10.62 8.31
C GLY A 317 11.74 10.44 9.72
N ARG A 318 11.05 11.50 10.19
CA ARG A 318 10.48 11.52 11.55
C ARG A 318 9.13 12.23 11.61
N VAL A 319 8.37 11.87 12.64
CA VAL A 319 7.14 12.57 13.01
C VAL A 319 7.48 13.82 13.80
N VAL A 320 6.88 14.94 13.40
CA VAL A 320 7.15 16.28 13.97
C VAL A 320 5.86 16.95 14.46
N ALA A 321 5.99 17.84 15.44
CA ALA A 321 4.84 18.60 15.97
C ALA A 321 4.37 19.72 15.01
N ARG A 322 5.26 20.20 14.12
CA ARG A 322 4.94 21.28 13.18
C ARG A 322 4.10 20.78 12.02
N HIS A 323 3.22 21.62 11.52
CA HIS A 323 2.38 21.36 10.34
C HIS A 323 1.56 20.06 10.44
N PRO A 324 0.67 19.89 11.44
CA PRO A 324 -0.16 18.69 11.58
C PRO A 324 -0.95 18.39 10.30
N GLY A 325 -0.95 17.11 9.88
CA GLY A 325 -1.59 16.65 8.65
C GLY A 325 -0.81 16.94 7.36
N VAL A 326 0.45 17.38 7.45
CA VAL A 326 1.28 17.71 6.29
C VAL A 326 2.52 16.82 6.25
N VAL A 327 2.84 16.31 5.06
CA VAL A 327 4.08 15.62 4.77
C VAL A 327 5.05 16.58 4.05
N ALA A 328 6.23 16.75 4.59
CA ALA A 328 7.28 17.62 4.06
C ALA A 328 8.51 16.79 3.66
N LEU A 329 9.01 16.99 2.45
CA LEU A 329 10.28 16.43 1.98
C LEU A 329 11.38 17.49 2.06
N ARG A 330 12.44 17.21 2.79
CA ARG A 330 13.68 17.96 2.72
C ARG A 330 14.47 17.52 1.51
N THR A 331 14.71 18.48 0.62
CA THR A 331 15.47 18.21 -0.61
C THR A 331 16.97 18.20 -0.36
N SER A 332 17.71 17.50 -1.21
CA SER A 332 19.18 17.45 -1.22
C SER A 332 19.84 18.85 -1.36
N LEU A 333 19.13 19.81 -1.94
CA LEU A 333 19.58 21.20 -2.08
C LEU A 333 19.26 22.09 -0.87
N GLY A 334 18.75 21.51 0.23
CA GLY A 334 18.43 22.22 1.47
C GLY A 334 17.07 22.93 1.47
N GLY A 335 16.27 22.79 0.40
CA GLY A 335 14.88 23.26 0.34
C GLY A 335 13.93 22.31 1.07
N THR A 336 12.65 22.71 1.12
CA THR A 336 11.56 21.85 1.60
C THR A 336 10.40 21.96 0.63
N ARG A 337 9.86 20.81 0.20
CA ARG A 337 8.61 20.76 -0.57
C ARG A 337 7.53 19.98 0.19
N ILE A 338 6.29 20.32 -0.05
CA ILE A 338 5.16 19.55 0.45
C ILE A 338 4.96 18.33 -0.47
N VAL A 339 4.80 17.16 0.13
CA VAL A 339 4.35 15.94 -0.54
C VAL A 339 2.85 15.83 -0.29
N ASP A 340 2.04 16.17 -1.29
CA ASP A 340 0.57 16.15 -1.18
C ASP A 340 -0.03 14.90 -1.84
N LEU A 341 -1.28 14.59 -1.56
CA LEU A 341 -2.04 13.57 -2.31
C LEU A 341 -2.22 14.01 -3.76
N LEU A 342 -2.01 13.08 -4.69
CA LEU A 342 -2.31 13.34 -6.10
C LEU A 342 -3.80 13.61 -6.30
N PRO A 343 -4.16 14.56 -7.18
CA PRO A 343 -5.56 14.84 -7.50
C PRO A 343 -6.23 13.71 -8.29
N GLY A 344 -5.47 12.94 -9.06
CA GLY A 344 -5.95 11.86 -9.93
C GLY A 344 -4.94 10.72 -10.03
N ASP A 345 -5.12 9.85 -11.04
CA ASP A 345 -4.33 8.65 -11.23
C ASP A 345 -3.11 8.93 -12.11
N GLN A 346 -1.90 8.59 -11.63
CA GLN A 346 -0.69 8.57 -12.44
C GLN A 346 -0.44 7.21 -13.08
N LEU A 347 -0.83 6.14 -12.40
CA LEU A 347 -0.51 4.76 -12.77
C LEU A 347 -1.78 3.89 -12.66
N PRO A 348 -2.74 3.99 -13.61
CA PRO A 348 -3.98 3.22 -13.54
C PRO A 348 -3.71 1.72 -13.62
N ARG A 349 -4.54 0.93 -12.91
CA ARG A 349 -4.53 -0.54 -12.95
C ARG A 349 -3.15 -1.12 -12.65
N ILE A 350 -2.55 -0.66 -11.57
CA ILE A 350 -1.23 -1.11 -11.15
C ILE A 350 -1.32 -2.36 -10.28
N CYS A 351 -2.45 -2.55 -9.59
CA CYS A 351 -2.74 -3.71 -8.74
C CYS A 351 -4.16 -4.24 -8.95
#